data_6db2b61ec3ffbdf75030cc0d38113fc9
#
_entry.id   6db2b61ec3ffbdf75030cc0d38113fc9
#
_cell.length_a   1.000
_cell.length_b   1.000
_cell.length_c   1.000
_cell.angle_alpha   90.00
_cell.angle_beta   90.00
_cell.angle_gamma   90.00
#
_symmetry.space_group_name_H-M   'P 1'
#
loop_
_entity.id
_entity.type
_entity.pdbx_description
1 polymer ?
#
loop_
_entity_poly.entity_id
_entity_poly.type
_entity_poly.pdbx_seq_one_letter_code
_entity_poly.pdbx_strand_id
1 'polypeptide(L)'
;MTITHPALKKDNVAVITGAASGIGLATAKEFARMGLSVVLADLEGDKLAEAAGEVAALAEDGDADVAAIGTDVSKPDEIEALERAVIQRFGRVHVLMNNAGISPGSSIFGPQVNWDSVFAVNLLGVINGTRTFGPAMIAHGEPSLIINTGSKQGITTPPGNPAYNVAKAGVKAFTEALQHELRNTPNCQVSAHLLIPGFVFTSLTKGDRIEKPAGAWTAEQTVEFMLTSLERGDFYILCPDNDVDRATDERRMAWAIGDIIKNRPPLSRWHPDFADASKEFINGR
;
A
#
# COMPACT_ATOMS: atom_id res chain seq x y z
N MET A 1 9.75 -10.07 17.81
CA MET A 1 10.67 -10.41 16.69
C MET A 1 11.64 -9.28 16.53
N THR A 2 12.91 -9.52 16.39
CA THR A 2 13.88 -8.46 16.09
C THR A 2 13.88 -8.28 14.57
N ILE A 3 13.22 -7.23 14.08
CA ILE A 3 13.16 -6.94 12.65
C ILE A 3 14.52 -6.40 12.22
N THR A 4 15.10 -7.01 11.20
CA THR A 4 16.51 -6.78 10.80
C THR A 4 16.67 -5.86 9.60
N HIS A 5 15.55 -5.37 8.98
CA HIS A 5 15.69 -4.46 7.84
C HIS A 5 16.34 -3.13 8.28
N PRO A 6 17.46 -2.71 7.67
CA PRO A 6 18.27 -1.60 8.17
C PRO A 6 17.57 -0.23 8.14
N ALA A 7 16.51 -0.05 7.35
CA ALA A 7 15.69 1.16 7.38
C ALA A 7 14.68 1.19 8.54
N LEU A 8 14.34 0.04 9.13
CA LEU A 8 13.35 -0.11 10.20
C LEU A 8 14.05 -0.21 11.56
N LYS A 9 14.85 0.76 11.90
CA LYS A 9 15.56 0.82 13.19
C LYS A 9 15.14 2.06 13.96
N LYS A 10 15.38 2.03 15.27
CA LYS A 10 15.17 3.15 16.18
C LYS A 10 15.77 4.45 15.62
N ASP A 11 15.12 5.56 15.86
CA ASP A 11 15.45 6.93 15.45
C ASP A 11 15.35 7.22 13.95
N ASN A 12 14.99 6.22 13.13
CA ASN A 12 14.66 6.45 11.73
C ASN A 12 13.25 7.05 11.58
N VAL A 13 13.02 7.79 10.51
CA VAL A 13 11.79 8.54 10.26
C VAL A 13 10.93 7.84 9.22
N ALA A 14 9.67 7.57 9.56
CA ALA A 14 8.67 6.98 8.67
C ALA A 14 7.55 7.98 8.35
N VAL A 15 7.23 8.13 7.08
CA VAL A 15 6.06 8.88 6.59
C VAL A 15 5.05 7.89 6.02
N ILE A 16 3.80 7.95 6.50
CA ILE A 16 2.73 7.04 6.08
C ILE A 16 1.54 7.86 5.62
N THR A 17 1.13 7.70 4.37
CA THR A 17 -0.10 8.32 3.85
C THR A 17 -1.31 7.44 4.08
N GLY A 18 -2.49 8.02 4.31
CA GLY A 18 -3.68 7.28 4.70
C GLY A 18 -3.53 6.65 6.09
N ALA A 19 -2.87 7.37 7.01
CA ALA A 19 -2.46 6.85 8.31
C ALA A 19 -3.51 6.99 9.42
N ALA A 20 -4.63 7.67 9.17
CA ALA A 20 -5.69 7.83 10.18
C ALA A 20 -6.55 6.56 10.37
N SER A 21 -6.35 5.50 9.58
CA SER A 21 -7.11 4.26 9.73
C SER A 21 -6.46 3.05 9.04
N GLY A 22 -7.01 1.86 9.30
CA GLY A 22 -6.70 0.64 8.57
C GLY A 22 -5.22 0.26 8.58
N ILE A 23 -4.70 -0.17 7.42
CA ILE A 23 -3.31 -0.64 7.29
C ILE A 23 -2.32 0.48 7.63
N GLY A 24 -2.59 1.72 7.23
CA GLY A 24 -1.72 2.87 7.53
C GLY A 24 -1.58 3.11 9.02
N LEU A 25 -2.69 3.14 9.77
CA LEU A 25 -2.68 3.32 11.22
C LEU A 25 -2.00 2.14 11.93
N ALA A 26 -2.30 0.91 11.52
CA ALA A 26 -1.65 -0.27 12.09
C ALA A 26 -0.13 -0.25 11.86
N THR A 27 0.32 0.19 10.66
CA THR A 27 1.75 0.37 10.35
C THR A 27 2.38 1.46 11.22
N ALA A 28 1.70 2.61 11.37
CA ALA A 28 2.16 3.73 12.20
C ALA A 28 2.37 3.28 13.65
N LYS A 29 1.43 2.54 14.22
CA LYS A 29 1.52 1.97 15.57
C LYS A 29 2.71 1.03 15.73
N GLU A 30 2.92 0.15 14.76
CA GLU A 30 4.02 -0.80 14.84
C GLU A 30 5.38 -0.13 14.68
N PHE A 31 5.50 0.84 13.77
CA PHE A 31 6.74 1.62 13.62
C PHE A 31 7.07 2.43 14.88
N ALA A 32 6.05 3.01 15.54
CA ALA A 32 6.24 3.69 16.83
C ALA A 32 6.76 2.73 17.91
N ARG A 33 6.20 1.50 18.02
CA ARG A 33 6.72 0.46 18.93
C ARG A 33 8.15 0.04 18.64
N MET A 34 8.56 0.15 17.39
CA MET A 34 9.95 -0.13 16.97
C MET A 34 10.91 1.03 17.23
N GLY A 35 10.42 2.16 17.75
CA GLY A 35 11.20 3.36 18.06
C GLY A 35 11.49 4.26 16.85
N LEU A 36 10.71 4.16 15.76
CA LEU A 36 10.80 5.12 14.67
C LEU A 36 10.04 6.40 15.03
N SER A 37 10.53 7.55 14.55
CA SER A 37 9.71 8.75 14.46
C SER A 37 8.69 8.59 13.35
N VAL A 38 7.40 8.81 13.65
CA VAL A 38 6.29 8.50 12.73
C VAL A 38 5.51 9.75 12.34
N VAL A 39 5.38 9.98 11.04
CA VAL A 39 4.54 11.02 10.48
C VAL A 39 3.29 10.40 9.87
N LEU A 40 2.14 10.72 10.47
CA LEU A 40 0.82 10.35 9.97
C LEU A 40 0.35 11.44 9.01
N ALA A 41 0.24 11.12 7.73
CA ALA A 41 -0.33 11.99 6.71
C ALA A 41 -1.70 11.44 6.28
N ASP A 42 -2.75 12.24 6.48
CA ASP A 42 -4.13 11.90 6.09
C ASP A 42 -4.92 13.21 5.92
N LEU A 43 -6.15 13.14 5.47
CA LEU A 43 -7.03 14.32 5.44
C LEU A 43 -7.15 14.93 6.85
N GLU A 44 -7.07 16.26 6.90
CA GLU A 44 -7.21 17.00 8.16
C GLU A 44 -8.54 16.69 8.85
N GLY A 45 -8.51 16.47 10.16
CA GLY A 45 -9.72 16.23 10.95
C GLY A 45 -9.48 15.40 12.22
N ASP A 46 -10.55 15.21 12.99
CA ASP A 46 -10.53 14.54 14.30
C ASP A 46 -9.91 13.13 14.24
N LYS A 47 -10.17 12.38 13.16
CA LYS A 47 -9.62 11.03 12.98
C LYS A 47 -8.10 11.01 12.91
N LEU A 48 -7.50 12.00 12.25
CA LEU A 48 -6.05 12.12 12.17
C LEU A 48 -5.47 12.47 13.55
N ALA A 49 -6.10 13.38 14.27
CA ALA A 49 -5.70 13.76 15.62
C ALA A 49 -5.81 12.58 16.62
N GLU A 50 -6.92 11.85 16.58
CA GLU A 50 -7.12 10.64 17.39
C GLU A 50 -6.05 9.57 17.09
N ALA A 51 -5.81 9.30 15.79
CA ALA A 51 -4.80 8.35 15.35
C ALA A 51 -3.39 8.75 15.83
N ALA A 52 -3.05 10.03 15.77
CA ALA A 52 -1.76 10.52 16.27
C ALA A 52 -1.63 10.31 17.79
N GLY A 53 -2.67 10.57 18.57
CA GLY A 53 -2.68 10.28 19.99
C GLY A 53 -2.50 8.79 20.30
N GLU A 54 -3.15 7.91 19.54
CA GLU A 54 -2.98 6.45 19.69
C GLU A 54 -1.54 6.00 19.36
N VAL A 55 -0.90 6.61 18.36
CA VAL A 55 0.48 6.29 17.96
C VAL A 55 1.47 6.84 18.96
N ALA A 56 1.28 8.10 19.42
CA ALA A 56 2.12 8.73 20.42
C ALA A 56 2.16 7.96 21.76
N ALA A 57 1.05 7.36 22.15
CA ALA A 57 0.97 6.50 23.34
C ALA A 57 1.84 5.23 23.23
N LEU A 58 2.34 4.89 22.05
CA LEU A 58 3.19 3.72 21.77
C LEU A 58 4.64 4.09 21.46
N ALA A 59 4.89 5.37 21.18
CA ALA A 59 6.23 5.89 20.90
C ALA A 59 7.04 6.06 22.18
N GLU A 60 8.36 5.97 22.07
CA GLU A 60 9.25 6.03 23.23
C GLU A 60 9.25 7.44 23.86
N ASP A 61 9.38 8.48 23.05
CA ASP A 61 9.35 9.88 23.48
C ASP A 61 7.97 10.56 23.22
N GLY A 62 6.92 9.76 23.03
CA GLY A 62 5.55 10.23 22.88
C GLY A 62 5.38 11.21 21.71
N ASP A 63 4.83 12.39 21.99
CA ASP A 63 4.55 13.41 20.97
C ASP A 63 5.80 13.96 20.26
N ALA A 64 6.99 13.78 20.82
CA ALA A 64 8.24 14.22 20.17
C ALA A 64 8.53 13.39 18.92
N ASP A 65 8.20 12.09 18.98
CA ASP A 65 8.43 11.15 17.88
C ASP A 65 7.27 11.04 16.90
N VAL A 66 6.15 11.73 17.15
CA VAL A 66 4.97 11.62 16.30
C VAL A 66 4.55 12.98 15.75
N ALA A 67 4.18 13.00 14.47
CA ALA A 67 3.58 14.16 13.82
C ALA A 67 2.31 13.74 13.07
N ALA A 68 1.25 14.54 13.20
CA ALA A 68 0.07 14.48 12.35
C ALA A 68 0.10 15.67 11.39
N ILE A 69 0.01 15.42 10.09
CA ILE A 69 0.06 16.48 9.06
C ILE A 69 -1.11 16.25 8.11
N GLY A 70 -2.05 17.19 8.08
CA GLY A 70 -3.17 17.20 7.15
C GLY A 70 -2.66 17.24 5.72
N THR A 71 -3.02 16.24 4.90
CA THR A 71 -2.50 16.09 3.55
C THR A 71 -3.51 15.38 2.65
N ASP A 72 -3.96 16.03 1.61
CA ASP A 72 -4.70 15.41 0.51
C ASP A 72 -3.70 14.97 -0.58
N VAL A 73 -3.44 13.66 -0.65
CA VAL A 73 -2.48 13.10 -1.62
C VAL A 73 -2.89 13.27 -3.08
N SER A 74 -4.13 13.67 -3.36
CA SER A 74 -4.58 14.04 -4.71
C SER A 74 -4.00 15.37 -5.20
N LYS A 75 -3.41 16.15 -4.29
CA LYS A 75 -2.88 17.49 -4.53
C LYS A 75 -1.35 17.48 -4.40
N PRO A 76 -0.60 17.60 -5.50
CA PRO A 76 0.85 17.57 -5.49
C PRO A 76 1.50 18.59 -4.55
N ASP A 77 0.95 19.80 -4.49
CA ASP A 77 1.42 20.88 -3.63
C ASP A 77 1.30 20.57 -2.12
N GLU A 78 0.27 19.82 -1.73
CA GLU A 78 0.14 19.35 -0.34
C GLU A 78 1.17 18.26 -0.01
N ILE A 79 1.51 17.38 -0.95
CA ILE A 79 2.58 16.38 -0.78
C ILE A 79 3.96 17.07 -0.66
N GLU A 80 4.21 18.11 -1.47
CA GLU A 80 5.44 18.91 -1.35
C GLU A 80 5.51 19.66 -0.01
N ALA A 81 4.36 20.16 0.47
CA ALA A 81 4.29 20.81 1.79
C ALA A 81 4.55 19.80 2.92
N LEU A 82 4.01 18.58 2.81
CA LEU A 82 4.29 17.48 3.72
C LEU A 82 5.79 17.18 3.79
N GLU A 83 6.44 17.00 2.65
CA GLU A 83 7.89 16.72 2.60
C GLU A 83 8.70 17.81 3.28
N ARG A 84 8.44 19.10 2.95
CA ARG A 84 9.14 20.23 3.59
C ARG A 84 8.95 20.25 5.10
N ALA A 85 7.74 19.99 5.60
CA ALA A 85 7.44 19.95 7.03
C ALA A 85 8.18 18.81 7.74
N VAL A 86 8.23 17.63 7.11
CA VAL A 86 8.94 16.45 7.63
C VAL A 86 10.45 16.72 7.69
N ILE A 87 11.03 17.22 6.62
CA ILE A 87 12.48 17.54 6.58
C ILE A 87 12.83 18.63 7.59
N GLN A 88 11.99 19.64 7.74
CA GLN A 88 12.21 20.69 8.75
C GLN A 88 12.19 20.15 10.18
N ARG A 89 11.30 19.21 10.50
CA ARG A 89 11.15 18.66 11.86
C ARG A 89 12.14 17.54 12.16
N PHE A 90 12.34 16.61 11.23
CA PHE A 90 13.07 15.36 11.46
C PHE A 90 14.37 15.23 10.64
N GLY A 91 14.62 16.15 9.72
CA GLY A 91 15.85 16.22 8.93
C GLY A 91 15.89 15.29 7.71
N ARG A 92 15.34 14.09 7.79
CA ARG A 92 15.36 13.09 6.69
C ARG A 92 14.21 12.09 6.79
N VAL A 93 14.00 11.31 5.74
CA VAL A 93 13.00 10.23 5.69
C VAL A 93 13.67 8.92 5.31
N HIS A 94 13.44 7.87 6.09
CA HIS A 94 13.97 6.53 5.85
C HIS A 94 12.90 5.56 5.33
N VAL A 95 11.64 5.80 5.67
CA VAL A 95 10.52 4.99 5.20
C VAL A 95 9.43 5.89 4.65
N LEU A 96 9.04 5.68 3.40
CA LEU A 96 7.86 6.26 2.80
C LEU A 96 6.85 5.14 2.50
N MET A 97 5.68 5.19 3.12
CA MET A 97 4.59 4.29 2.78
C MET A 97 3.46 5.06 2.09
N ASN A 98 3.38 4.92 0.77
CA ASN A 98 2.26 5.42 -0.04
C ASN A 98 1.09 4.44 0.10
N ASN A 99 0.19 4.71 1.06
CA ASN A 99 -0.88 3.79 1.42
C ASN A 99 -2.28 4.40 1.26
N ALA A 100 -2.41 5.72 1.20
CA ALA A 100 -3.71 6.38 1.00
C ALA A 100 -4.48 5.80 -0.18
N GLY A 101 -5.78 5.58 -0.01
CA GLY A 101 -6.62 5.00 -1.05
C GLY A 101 -8.10 5.16 -0.77
N ILE A 102 -8.88 5.22 -1.84
CA ILE A 102 -10.34 5.31 -1.84
C ILE A 102 -10.95 4.27 -2.79
N SER A 103 -12.20 3.91 -2.57
CA SER A 103 -12.94 2.98 -3.42
C SER A 103 -14.44 3.36 -3.52
N PRO A 104 -14.78 4.47 -4.19
CA PRO A 104 -16.18 4.92 -4.32
C PRO A 104 -17.02 4.02 -5.24
N GLY A 105 -16.40 3.00 -5.85
CA GLY A 105 -17.03 2.21 -6.90
C GLY A 105 -16.96 2.89 -8.27
N SER A 106 -16.94 2.09 -9.33
CA SER A 106 -16.94 2.60 -10.71
C SER A 106 -17.53 1.60 -11.69
N SER A 107 -17.94 2.08 -12.84
CA SER A 107 -18.23 1.29 -14.04
C SER A 107 -17.63 1.96 -15.27
N ILE A 108 -17.51 1.25 -16.40
CA ILE A 108 -16.86 1.77 -17.62
C ILE A 108 -17.56 3.05 -18.12
N PHE A 109 -18.89 3.07 -18.09
CA PHE A 109 -19.72 4.19 -18.54
C PHE A 109 -20.34 4.98 -17.39
N GLY A 110 -19.81 4.81 -16.17
CA GLY A 110 -20.29 5.51 -14.99
C GLY A 110 -19.75 6.94 -14.88
N PRO A 111 -20.07 7.63 -13.78
CA PRO A 111 -19.65 9.02 -13.57
C PRO A 111 -18.13 9.19 -13.62
N GLN A 112 -17.66 10.14 -14.42
CA GLN A 112 -16.23 10.45 -14.59
C GLN A 112 -15.57 10.83 -13.25
N VAL A 113 -16.28 11.50 -12.36
CA VAL A 113 -15.76 11.92 -11.05
C VAL A 113 -15.22 10.76 -10.21
N ASN A 114 -15.81 9.57 -10.35
CA ASN A 114 -15.32 8.40 -9.63
C ASN A 114 -13.97 7.90 -10.21
N TRP A 115 -13.81 7.99 -11.52
CA TRP A 115 -12.54 7.68 -12.17
C TRP A 115 -11.45 8.68 -11.77
N ASP A 116 -11.77 9.97 -11.86
CA ASP A 116 -10.84 11.06 -11.56
C ASP A 116 -10.36 10.98 -10.11
N SER A 117 -11.28 10.79 -9.15
CA SER A 117 -10.93 10.69 -7.74
C SER A 117 -10.08 9.46 -7.43
N VAL A 118 -10.44 8.29 -8.00
CA VAL A 118 -9.65 7.07 -7.80
C VAL A 118 -8.26 7.21 -8.39
N PHE A 119 -8.11 7.80 -9.57
CA PHE A 119 -6.80 8.01 -10.18
C PHE A 119 -5.97 9.04 -9.41
N ALA A 120 -6.57 10.15 -9.01
CA ALA A 120 -5.88 11.20 -8.27
C ALA A 120 -5.29 10.66 -6.95
N VAL A 121 -6.06 9.88 -6.19
CA VAL A 121 -5.62 9.34 -4.90
C VAL A 121 -4.79 8.06 -5.06
N ASN A 122 -5.36 7.02 -5.71
CA ASN A 122 -4.79 5.67 -5.64
C ASN A 122 -3.61 5.44 -6.59
N LEU A 123 -3.43 6.27 -7.60
CA LEU A 123 -2.33 6.18 -8.56
C LEU A 123 -1.43 7.39 -8.51
N LEU A 124 -1.97 8.58 -8.77
CA LEU A 124 -1.15 9.80 -8.81
C LEU A 124 -0.61 10.18 -7.44
N GLY A 125 -1.36 9.95 -6.36
CA GLY A 125 -0.87 10.13 -4.99
C GLY A 125 0.37 9.28 -4.70
N VAL A 126 0.39 8.02 -5.14
CA VAL A 126 1.56 7.12 -5.01
C VAL A 126 2.74 7.62 -5.84
N ILE A 127 2.49 8.01 -7.10
CA ILE A 127 3.53 8.54 -8.01
C ILE A 127 4.11 9.83 -7.45
N ASN A 128 3.27 10.77 -7.06
CA ASN A 128 3.68 12.08 -6.54
C ASN A 128 4.44 11.94 -5.21
N GLY A 129 3.94 11.14 -4.26
CA GLY A 129 4.64 10.85 -3.02
C GLY A 129 6.05 10.30 -3.27
N THR A 130 6.16 9.30 -4.13
CA THR A 130 7.46 8.73 -4.51
C THR A 130 8.39 9.77 -5.15
N ARG A 131 7.87 10.58 -6.08
CA ARG A 131 8.69 11.60 -6.80
C ARG A 131 9.11 12.76 -5.93
N THR A 132 8.32 13.12 -4.93
CA THR A 132 8.63 14.19 -3.99
C THR A 132 9.67 13.74 -2.97
N PHE A 133 9.47 12.60 -2.31
CA PHE A 133 10.37 12.13 -1.25
C PHE A 133 11.61 11.39 -1.76
N GLY A 134 11.49 10.64 -2.88
CA GLY A 134 12.53 9.77 -3.39
C GLY A 134 13.89 10.43 -3.60
N PRO A 135 13.99 11.62 -4.23
CA PRO A 135 15.26 12.30 -4.44
C PRO A 135 16.04 12.58 -3.13
N ALA A 136 15.36 13.06 -2.08
CA ALA A 136 15.97 13.31 -0.78
C ALA A 136 16.37 12.00 -0.08
N MET A 137 15.56 10.94 -0.20
CA MET A 137 15.87 9.60 0.33
C MET A 137 17.10 8.99 -0.36
N ILE A 138 17.29 9.19 -1.66
CA ILE A 138 18.49 8.75 -2.37
C ILE A 138 19.70 9.57 -1.96
N ALA A 139 19.54 10.90 -1.82
CA ALA A 139 20.63 11.83 -1.59
C ALA A 139 21.29 11.66 -0.22
N HIS A 140 20.55 11.30 0.84
CA HIS A 140 21.17 11.12 2.16
C HIS A 140 21.98 9.81 2.29
N GLY A 141 21.84 8.85 1.36
CA GLY A 141 22.70 7.68 1.24
C GLY A 141 22.56 6.64 2.36
N GLU A 142 21.53 6.69 3.17
CA GLU A 142 21.24 5.70 4.22
C GLU A 142 20.21 4.69 3.75
N PRO A 143 20.21 3.46 4.31
CA PRO A 143 19.20 2.45 3.98
C PRO A 143 17.78 2.99 4.15
N SER A 144 16.98 2.87 3.10
CA SER A 144 15.64 3.44 3.05
C SER A 144 14.65 2.55 2.30
N LEU A 145 13.37 2.69 2.63
CA LEU A 145 12.26 1.93 2.05
C LEU A 145 11.21 2.84 1.43
N ILE A 146 10.74 2.49 0.23
CA ILE A 146 9.50 3.01 -0.34
C ILE A 146 8.53 1.83 -0.45
N ILE A 147 7.41 1.89 0.26
CA ILE A 147 6.37 0.86 0.26
C ILE A 147 5.13 1.43 -0.44
N ASN A 148 4.77 0.87 -1.58
CA ASN A 148 3.57 1.27 -2.32
C ASN A 148 2.47 0.22 -2.13
N THR A 149 1.30 0.66 -1.65
CA THR A 149 0.16 -0.22 -1.41
C THR A 149 -0.63 -0.47 -2.70
N GLY A 150 -0.39 -1.64 -3.28
CA GLY A 150 -1.14 -2.20 -4.41
C GLY A 150 -2.45 -2.86 -3.97
N SER A 151 -2.81 -3.92 -4.69
CA SER A 151 -3.95 -4.81 -4.37
C SER A 151 -3.90 -6.04 -5.27
N LYS A 152 -4.45 -7.19 -4.83
CA LYS A 152 -4.72 -8.34 -5.71
C LYS A 152 -5.61 -7.95 -6.91
N GLN A 153 -6.47 -6.94 -6.74
CA GLN A 153 -7.30 -6.41 -7.83
C GLN A 153 -6.48 -5.71 -8.94
N GLY A 154 -5.29 -5.21 -8.65
CA GLY A 154 -4.37 -4.68 -9.66
C GLY A 154 -3.66 -5.77 -10.48
N ILE A 155 -3.83 -7.04 -10.14
CA ILE A 155 -3.20 -8.17 -10.83
C ILE A 155 -4.23 -9.00 -11.61
N THR A 156 -5.30 -9.43 -10.95
CA THR A 156 -6.34 -10.30 -11.56
C THR A 156 -7.56 -9.56 -12.06
N THR A 157 -7.63 -8.27 -11.84
CA THR A 157 -8.63 -7.29 -12.34
C THR A 157 -10.08 -7.79 -12.33
N PRO A 158 -10.63 -8.23 -11.18
CA PRO A 158 -12.00 -8.78 -11.13
C PRO A 158 -13.04 -7.76 -11.59
N PRO A 159 -14.18 -8.20 -12.17
CA PRO A 159 -15.28 -7.30 -12.53
C PRO A 159 -15.81 -6.52 -11.32
N GLY A 160 -16.39 -5.33 -11.56
CA GLY A 160 -17.15 -4.57 -10.56
C GLY A 160 -16.55 -3.22 -10.17
N ASN A 161 -15.24 -3.00 -10.32
CA ASN A 161 -14.63 -1.69 -10.03
C ASN A 161 -13.43 -1.38 -10.94
N PRO A 162 -13.67 -1.08 -12.24
CA PRO A 162 -12.60 -0.95 -13.21
C PRO A 162 -11.63 0.20 -12.92
N ALA A 163 -12.06 1.35 -12.40
CA ALA A 163 -11.15 2.45 -12.08
C ALA A 163 -10.14 2.05 -10.99
N TYR A 164 -10.61 1.35 -9.96
CA TYR A 164 -9.73 0.83 -8.90
C TYR A 164 -8.73 -0.20 -9.45
N ASN A 165 -9.20 -1.14 -10.28
CA ASN A 165 -8.35 -2.14 -10.91
C ASN A 165 -7.23 -1.50 -11.74
N VAL A 166 -7.57 -0.51 -12.58
CA VAL A 166 -6.60 0.23 -13.43
C VAL A 166 -5.61 0.98 -12.56
N ALA A 167 -6.06 1.70 -11.53
CA ALA A 167 -5.18 2.43 -10.64
C ALA A 167 -4.19 1.49 -9.93
N LYS A 168 -4.65 0.36 -9.39
CA LYS A 168 -3.79 -0.59 -8.68
C LYS A 168 -2.88 -1.41 -9.63
N ALA A 169 -3.29 -1.65 -10.88
CA ALA A 169 -2.41 -2.16 -11.92
C ALA A 169 -1.30 -1.15 -12.28
N GLY A 170 -1.64 0.14 -12.34
CA GLY A 170 -0.69 1.23 -12.52
C GLY A 170 0.32 1.32 -11.38
N VAL A 171 -0.12 1.20 -10.12
CA VAL A 171 0.80 1.17 -8.95
C VAL A 171 1.78 0.01 -9.05
N LYS A 172 1.32 -1.19 -9.47
CA LYS A 172 2.22 -2.35 -9.70
C LYS A 172 3.29 -1.99 -10.72
N ALA A 173 2.89 -1.57 -11.92
CA ALA A 173 3.82 -1.24 -13.00
C ALA A 173 4.80 -0.11 -12.60
N PHE A 174 4.31 0.92 -11.92
CA PHE A 174 5.13 2.02 -11.41
C PHE A 174 6.15 1.55 -10.37
N THR A 175 5.75 0.70 -9.42
CA THR A 175 6.66 0.21 -8.36
C THR A 175 7.75 -0.71 -8.93
N GLU A 176 7.43 -1.53 -9.94
CA GLU A 176 8.39 -2.34 -10.68
C GLU A 176 9.43 -1.47 -11.40
N ALA A 177 8.98 -0.43 -12.10
CA ALA A 177 9.86 0.54 -12.76
C ALA A 177 10.74 1.28 -11.74
N LEU A 178 10.16 1.72 -10.63
CA LEU A 178 10.89 2.39 -9.54
C LEU A 178 12.00 1.48 -8.99
N GLN A 179 11.69 0.24 -8.63
CA GLN A 179 12.73 -0.67 -8.10
C GLN A 179 13.82 -0.96 -9.14
N HIS A 180 13.45 -1.03 -10.42
CA HIS A 180 14.45 -1.17 -11.46
C HIS A 180 15.39 0.03 -11.52
N GLU A 181 14.86 1.25 -11.45
CA GLU A 181 15.64 2.49 -11.47
C GLU A 181 16.55 2.61 -10.23
N LEU A 182 16.00 2.41 -9.04
CA LEU A 182 16.74 2.46 -7.77
C LEU A 182 17.93 1.47 -7.78
N ARG A 183 17.70 0.24 -8.20
CA ARG A 183 18.73 -0.81 -8.28
C ARG A 183 19.87 -0.44 -9.24
N ASN A 184 19.61 0.35 -10.27
CA ASN A 184 20.61 0.78 -11.26
C ASN A 184 21.19 2.18 -10.97
N THR A 185 20.73 2.84 -9.91
CA THR A 185 21.29 4.13 -9.46
C THR A 185 22.54 3.90 -8.63
N PRO A 186 23.71 4.46 -9.01
CA PRO A 186 24.94 4.26 -8.27
C PRO A 186 24.83 4.70 -6.79
N ASN A 187 25.31 3.87 -5.87
CA ASN A 187 25.31 4.10 -4.42
C ASN A 187 23.93 4.29 -3.78
N CYS A 188 22.84 4.00 -4.49
CA CYS A 188 21.49 4.09 -3.95
C CYS A 188 21.28 2.97 -2.91
N GLN A 189 20.86 3.36 -1.71
CA GLN A 189 20.48 2.44 -0.64
C GLN A 189 18.96 2.40 -0.39
N VAL A 190 18.18 2.96 -1.31
CA VAL A 190 16.70 2.92 -1.26
C VAL A 190 16.22 1.68 -1.99
N SER A 191 15.30 0.93 -1.38
CA SER A 191 14.56 -0.14 -2.04
C SER A 191 13.07 0.16 -2.10
N ALA A 192 12.41 -0.28 -3.17
CA ALA A 192 10.97 -0.18 -3.31
C ALA A 192 10.32 -1.56 -3.15
N HIS A 193 9.15 -1.59 -2.54
CA HIS A 193 8.37 -2.80 -2.27
C HIS A 193 6.90 -2.58 -2.61
N LEU A 194 6.27 -3.57 -3.20
CA LEU A 194 4.86 -3.57 -3.53
C LEU A 194 4.07 -4.39 -2.50
N LEU A 195 3.37 -3.72 -1.60
CA LEU A 195 2.42 -4.37 -0.68
C LEU A 195 1.14 -4.71 -1.45
N ILE A 196 0.75 -5.99 -1.46
CA ILE A 196 -0.39 -6.50 -2.21
C ILE A 196 -1.39 -7.15 -1.24
N PRO A 197 -2.23 -6.35 -0.57
CA PRO A 197 -3.21 -6.90 0.36
C PRO A 197 -4.27 -7.75 -0.34
N GLY A 198 -4.73 -8.80 0.36
CA GLY A 198 -5.94 -9.53 0.05
C GLY A 198 -7.18 -8.82 0.61
N PHE A 199 -8.14 -9.59 1.13
CA PHE A 199 -9.30 -9.02 1.80
C PHE A 199 -8.94 -8.62 3.25
N VAL A 200 -8.73 -7.34 3.48
CA VAL A 200 -8.44 -6.76 4.80
C VAL A 200 -9.65 -5.95 5.26
N PHE A 201 -10.11 -6.19 6.48
CA PHE A 201 -11.26 -5.46 7.05
C PHE A 201 -10.81 -4.10 7.58
N THR A 202 -11.10 -3.06 6.81
CA THR A 202 -10.75 -1.67 7.11
C THR A 202 -11.92 -0.76 6.75
N SER A 203 -11.82 0.53 7.05
CA SER A 203 -12.81 1.54 6.63
C SER A 203 -13.06 1.54 5.12
N LEU A 204 -12.03 1.22 4.30
CA LEU A 204 -12.11 1.14 2.85
C LEU A 204 -12.97 -0.04 2.35
N THR A 205 -12.93 -1.17 3.05
CA THR A 205 -13.49 -2.43 2.57
C THR A 205 -14.70 -2.91 3.35
N LYS A 206 -14.96 -2.34 4.53
CA LYS A 206 -16.04 -2.77 5.40
C LYS A 206 -17.44 -2.55 4.81
N GLY A 207 -17.63 -1.51 3.98
CA GLY A 207 -18.96 -1.06 3.56
C GLY A 207 -19.83 -0.83 4.79
N ASP A 208 -21.05 -1.37 4.79
CA ASP A 208 -22.01 -1.28 5.92
C ASP A 208 -21.78 -2.35 7.00
N ARG A 209 -20.75 -3.19 6.88
CA ARG A 209 -20.49 -4.26 7.85
C ARG A 209 -19.98 -3.68 9.17
N ILE A 210 -20.55 -4.16 10.27
CA ILE A 210 -20.12 -3.84 11.64
C ILE A 210 -19.03 -4.84 12.07
N GLU A 211 -19.21 -6.13 11.75
CA GLU A 211 -18.30 -7.20 12.16
C GLU A 211 -17.35 -7.60 11.01
N LYS A 212 -16.13 -7.99 11.38
CA LYS A 212 -15.14 -8.50 10.45
C LYS A 212 -15.58 -9.86 9.92
N PRO A 213 -15.73 -10.04 8.60
CA PRO A 213 -15.98 -11.35 8.01
C PRO A 213 -14.86 -12.34 8.34
N ALA A 214 -15.21 -13.62 8.49
CA ALA A 214 -14.23 -14.68 8.80
C ALA A 214 -13.09 -14.77 7.76
N GLY A 215 -13.38 -14.54 6.48
CA GLY A 215 -12.43 -14.55 5.39
C GLY A 215 -11.46 -13.37 5.35
N ALA A 216 -11.76 -12.27 6.06
CA ALA A 216 -10.92 -11.08 6.05
C ALA A 216 -9.80 -11.16 7.08
N TRP A 217 -8.62 -10.63 6.73
CA TRP A 217 -7.57 -10.30 7.68
C TRP A 217 -7.87 -9.00 8.42
N THR A 218 -7.20 -8.79 9.55
CA THR A 218 -7.12 -7.46 10.17
C THR A 218 -5.99 -6.64 9.55
N ALA A 219 -5.96 -5.35 9.84
CA ALA A 219 -4.85 -4.49 9.42
C ALA A 219 -3.53 -4.93 10.05
N GLU A 220 -3.56 -5.34 11.33
CA GLU A 220 -2.38 -5.82 12.08
C GLU A 220 -1.79 -7.09 11.47
N GLN A 221 -2.62 -8.06 11.07
CA GLN A 221 -2.15 -9.27 10.37
C GLN A 221 -1.44 -8.91 9.05
N THR A 222 -1.94 -7.92 8.33
CA THR A 222 -1.32 -7.43 7.09
C THR A 222 0.04 -6.78 7.37
N VAL A 223 0.16 -5.99 8.45
CA VAL A 223 1.41 -5.34 8.86
C VAL A 223 2.44 -6.38 9.31
N GLU A 224 2.06 -7.34 10.14
CA GLU A 224 2.95 -8.43 10.59
C GLU A 224 3.52 -9.21 9.39
N PHE A 225 2.66 -9.55 8.42
CA PHE A 225 3.09 -10.21 7.19
C PHE A 225 4.02 -9.33 6.35
N MET A 226 3.71 -8.03 6.24
CA MET A 226 4.54 -7.05 5.53
C MET A 226 5.95 -6.98 6.15
N LEU A 227 6.04 -6.84 7.46
CA LEU A 227 7.33 -6.74 8.17
C LEU A 227 8.17 -8.01 7.99
N THR A 228 7.56 -9.18 8.14
CA THR A 228 8.23 -10.46 7.88
C THR A 228 8.70 -10.59 6.43
N SER A 229 7.95 -10.08 5.48
CA SER A 229 8.33 -10.08 4.06
C SER A 229 9.47 -9.11 3.75
N LEU A 230 9.46 -7.92 4.37
CA LEU A 230 10.55 -6.94 4.27
C LEU A 230 11.86 -7.50 4.85
N GLU A 231 11.80 -8.24 5.94
CA GLU A 231 12.97 -8.92 6.52
C GLU A 231 13.59 -9.94 5.55
N ARG A 232 12.77 -10.63 4.76
CA ARG A 232 13.24 -11.54 3.70
C ARG A 232 13.71 -10.82 2.43
N GLY A 233 13.48 -9.51 2.31
CA GLY A 233 13.76 -8.74 1.09
C GLY A 233 12.75 -8.97 -0.04
N ASP A 234 11.53 -9.42 0.27
CA ASP A 234 10.49 -9.67 -0.73
C ASP A 234 10.05 -8.35 -1.39
N PHE A 235 10.18 -8.25 -2.72
CA PHE A 235 9.66 -7.10 -3.47
C PHE A 235 8.13 -7.16 -3.59
N TYR A 236 7.57 -8.33 -3.95
CA TYR A 236 6.13 -8.55 -4.00
C TYR A 236 5.64 -9.13 -2.67
N ILE A 237 5.09 -8.27 -1.83
CA ILE A 237 4.52 -8.66 -0.55
C ILE A 237 3.06 -9.08 -0.78
N LEU A 238 2.87 -10.28 -1.34
CA LEU A 238 1.55 -10.83 -1.65
C LEU A 238 0.91 -11.44 -0.41
N CYS A 239 0.07 -10.66 0.26
CA CYS A 239 -0.62 -11.07 1.46
C CYS A 239 -1.72 -12.09 1.15
N PRO A 240 -1.74 -13.25 1.79
CA PRO A 240 -2.93 -14.11 1.78
C PRO A 240 -4.10 -13.44 2.51
N ASP A 241 -5.21 -14.11 2.57
CA ASP A 241 -6.31 -13.84 3.51
C ASP A 241 -6.84 -15.18 4.03
N ASN A 242 -7.85 -15.17 4.90
CA ASN A 242 -8.31 -16.41 5.53
C ASN A 242 -8.99 -17.39 4.54
N ASP A 243 -9.52 -16.86 3.43
CA ASP A 243 -10.21 -17.67 2.40
C ASP A 243 -9.28 -18.03 1.23
N VAL A 244 -8.17 -17.30 1.06
CA VAL A 244 -7.30 -17.38 -0.12
C VAL A 244 -5.85 -17.48 0.29
N ASP A 245 -5.30 -18.68 0.22
CA ASP A 245 -3.90 -18.94 0.45
C ASP A 245 -3.00 -18.54 -0.73
N ARG A 246 -1.71 -18.57 -0.53
CA ARG A 246 -0.69 -18.23 -1.53
C ARG A 246 -0.82 -19.08 -2.80
N ALA A 247 -1.04 -20.37 -2.67
CA ALA A 247 -1.14 -21.27 -3.81
C ALA A 247 -2.38 -20.98 -4.67
N THR A 248 -3.48 -20.60 -4.04
CA THR A 248 -4.70 -20.16 -4.73
C THR A 248 -4.48 -18.84 -5.48
N ASP A 249 -3.79 -17.88 -4.88
CA ASP A 249 -3.45 -16.63 -5.56
C ASP A 249 -2.53 -16.87 -6.76
N GLU A 250 -1.54 -17.71 -6.65
CA GLU A 250 -0.64 -18.07 -7.75
C GLU A 250 -1.40 -18.69 -8.93
N ARG A 251 -2.33 -19.61 -8.65
CA ARG A 251 -3.19 -20.19 -9.69
C ARG A 251 -4.14 -19.17 -10.32
N ARG A 252 -4.70 -18.24 -9.52
CA ARG A 252 -5.53 -17.15 -10.05
C ARG A 252 -4.74 -16.24 -10.98
N MET A 253 -3.52 -15.88 -10.62
CA MET A 253 -2.62 -15.08 -11.46
C MET A 253 -2.21 -15.83 -12.73
N ALA A 254 -1.84 -17.10 -12.61
CA ALA A 254 -1.50 -17.95 -13.75
C ALA A 254 -2.69 -18.14 -14.71
N TRP A 255 -3.91 -18.25 -14.19
CA TRP A 255 -5.11 -18.27 -15.01
C TRP A 255 -5.28 -16.95 -15.76
N ALA A 256 -5.19 -15.81 -15.08
CA ALA A 256 -5.41 -14.49 -15.66
C ALA A 256 -4.39 -14.15 -16.77
N ILE A 257 -3.10 -14.40 -16.56
CA ILE A 257 -2.08 -14.19 -17.61
C ILE A 257 -2.27 -15.21 -18.76
N GLY A 258 -2.80 -16.37 -18.48
CA GLY A 258 -3.15 -17.37 -19.45
C GLY A 258 -4.22 -16.93 -20.46
N ASP A 259 -5.03 -15.92 -20.14
CA ASP A 259 -5.97 -15.34 -21.11
C ASP A 259 -5.22 -14.71 -22.28
N ILE A 260 -4.14 -13.99 -21.99
CA ILE A 260 -3.28 -13.39 -23.02
C ILE A 260 -2.50 -14.46 -23.78
N ILE A 261 -1.86 -15.39 -23.06
CA ILE A 261 -0.98 -16.42 -23.66
C ILE A 261 -1.77 -17.35 -24.62
N LYS A 262 -2.99 -17.71 -24.24
CA LYS A 262 -3.84 -18.64 -24.97
C LYS A 262 -4.90 -17.98 -25.85
N ASN A 263 -4.93 -16.63 -25.86
CA ASN A 263 -5.94 -15.82 -26.54
C ASN A 263 -7.38 -16.24 -26.16
N ARG A 264 -7.61 -16.45 -24.86
CA ARG A 264 -8.97 -16.70 -24.33
C ARG A 264 -9.75 -15.37 -24.25
N PRO A 265 -11.08 -15.40 -24.13
CA PRO A 265 -11.85 -14.19 -23.83
C PRO A 265 -11.30 -13.47 -22.60
N PRO A 266 -11.25 -12.12 -22.59
CA PRO A 266 -10.76 -11.37 -21.45
C PRO A 266 -11.56 -11.68 -20.20
N LEU A 267 -10.91 -11.75 -19.05
CA LEU A 267 -11.52 -12.09 -17.76
C LEU A 267 -12.23 -13.46 -17.80
N SER A 268 -11.59 -14.44 -18.46
CA SER A 268 -12.20 -15.76 -18.71
C SER A 268 -12.63 -16.48 -17.43
N ARG A 269 -12.03 -16.18 -16.29
CA ARG A 269 -12.46 -16.70 -14.99
C ARG A 269 -13.93 -16.41 -14.67
N TRP A 270 -14.50 -15.33 -15.23
CA TRP A 270 -15.91 -14.92 -15.06
C TRP A 270 -16.73 -15.10 -16.33
N HIS A 271 -16.14 -15.69 -17.37
CA HIS A 271 -16.86 -15.99 -18.60
C HIS A 271 -17.64 -17.31 -18.46
N PRO A 272 -18.91 -17.40 -18.86
CA PRO A 272 -19.73 -18.59 -18.68
C PRO A 272 -19.06 -19.87 -19.19
N ASP A 273 -18.45 -19.83 -20.38
CA ASP A 273 -17.86 -21.01 -21.03
C ASP A 273 -16.55 -21.48 -20.37
N PHE A 274 -15.95 -20.66 -19.49
CA PHE A 274 -14.68 -20.95 -18.82
C PHE A 274 -14.79 -21.08 -17.30
N ALA A 275 -15.97 -20.86 -16.73
CA ALA A 275 -16.18 -20.84 -15.29
C ALA A 275 -15.76 -22.16 -14.62
N ASP A 276 -16.16 -23.29 -15.15
CA ASP A 276 -15.82 -24.62 -14.60
C ASP A 276 -14.33 -24.91 -14.77
N ALA A 277 -13.77 -24.71 -15.97
CA ALA A 277 -12.34 -24.94 -16.23
C ALA A 277 -11.46 -24.03 -15.35
N SER A 278 -11.87 -22.78 -15.13
CA SER A 278 -11.15 -21.87 -14.23
C SER A 278 -11.19 -22.35 -12.78
N LYS A 279 -12.35 -22.84 -12.32
CA LYS A 279 -12.54 -23.37 -10.97
C LYS A 279 -11.71 -24.63 -10.73
N GLU A 280 -11.69 -25.56 -11.69
CA GLU A 280 -10.85 -26.76 -11.63
C GLU A 280 -9.38 -26.39 -11.56
N PHE A 281 -8.90 -25.53 -12.44
CA PHE A 281 -7.52 -25.06 -12.44
C PHE A 281 -7.13 -24.37 -11.11
N ILE A 282 -7.97 -23.49 -10.58
CA ILE A 282 -7.71 -22.78 -9.33
C ILE A 282 -7.72 -23.73 -8.13
N ASN A 283 -8.53 -24.77 -8.15
CA ASN A 283 -8.58 -25.79 -7.10
C ASN A 283 -7.47 -26.85 -7.23
N GLY A 284 -6.62 -26.79 -8.25
CA GLY A 284 -5.52 -27.73 -8.47
C GLY A 284 -5.98 -29.12 -8.92
N ARG A 285 -7.04 -29.16 -9.69
CA ARG A 285 -7.63 -30.39 -10.27
C ARG A 285 -7.43 -30.43 -11.77
#